data_844eace917ac8b9a97f86c27a576f114
#
_entry.id   844eace917ac8b9a97f86c27a576f114
#
_cell.length_a   1.000
_cell.length_b   1.000
_cell.length_c   1.000
_cell.angle_alpha   90.00
_cell.angle_beta   90.00
_cell.angle_gamma   90.00
#
_symmetry.space_group_name_H-M   'P 1'
#
loop_
_entity.id
_entity.type
_entity.pdbx_description
1 polymer ?
#
loop_
_entity_poly.entity_id
_entity_poly.type
_entity_poly.pdbx_seq_one_letter_code
_entity_poly.pdbx_strand_id
1 'polypeptide(L)'
;VMEAYSGIEGRVPLWYVWRCDADYRPVIMVVYFSLGTNLGDKEQNLRMAVQKIRKQIGEVISLSAFYATAPWGFSSDNTFLNAALCVDTALAPLEVLQTTQEIEREMGRTHKSVNAVYSDRVIDIDLLLCFADDGTPVLLDTPELKLPHPLMQERRFVMEPLAEIASGVVHPVLGKTIGELLQNQC
;
A
#
# COMPACT_ATOMS: atom_id res chain seq x y z
N VAL A 1 30.24 5.96 22.72
CA VAL A 1 29.58 5.02 23.65
C VAL A 1 28.32 4.54 22.93
N MET A 2 28.38 3.29 22.47
CA MET A 2 27.31 2.64 21.71
C MET A 2 26.43 1.89 22.72
N GLU A 3 25.19 2.29 22.86
CA GLU A 3 24.18 1.44 23.50
C GLU A 3 23.46 0.61 22.41
N ALA A 4 23.62 -0.71 22.54
CA ALA A 4 23.00 -1.66 21.66
C ALA A 4 21.49 -1.78 22.00
N TYR A 5 20.62 -1.46 21.06
CA TYR A 5 19.21 -1.83 21.13
C TYR A 5 19.07 -3.32 20.86
N SER A 6 19.03 -4.11 21.94
CA SER A 6 18.63 -5.52 21.92
C SER A 6 17.14 -5.61 22.13
N GLY A 7 16.38 -6.05 21.14
CA GLY A 7 14.97 -6.40 21.37
C GLY A 7 14.02 -6.27 20.19
N ILE A 8 14.43 -6.63 18.98
CA ILE A 8 13.47 -6.96 17.90
C ILE A 8 14.02 -8.17 17.16
N GLU A 9 13.56 -9.37 17.55
CA GLU A 9 13.73 -10.60 16.77
C GLU A 9 12.72 -10.68 15.62
N GLY A 10 12.88 -9.79 14.66
CA GLY A 10 12.33 -9.93 13.31
C GLY A 10 13.51 -9.65 12.39
N ARG A 11 13.82 -10.57 11.48
CA ARG A 11 14.93 -10.42 10.54
C ARG A 11 14.70 -9.19 9.66
N VAL A 12 15.16 -8.05 10.16
CA VAL A 12 15.37 -6.87 9.32
C VAL A 12 16.49 -7.25 8.37
N PRO A 13 16.36 -7.10 7.06
CA PRO A 13 17.43 -7.39 6.12
C PRO A 13 18.69 -6.64 6.55
N LEU A 14 19.86 -7.33 6.50
CA LEU A 14 21.15 -6.80 6.95
C LEU A 14 21.56 -5.46 6.30
N TRP A 15 20.99 -5.09 5.15
CA TRP A 15 21.22 -3.80 4.51
C TRP A 15 20.56 -2.61 5.23
N TYR A 16 19.60 -2.85 6.12
CA TYR A 16 18.97 -1.81 6.94
C TYR A 16 19.88 -1.34 8.09
N VAL A 17 20.91 -2.13 8.47
CA VAL A 17 21.74 -1.89 9.66
C VAL A 17 23.08 -1.21 9.35
N TRP A 18 23.54 -1.19 8.10
CA TRP A 18 24.90 -0.75 7.76
C TRP A 18 24.97 0.25 6.62
N ARG A 19 24.60 1.50 6.86
CA ARG A 19 25.12 2.65 6.13
C ARG A 19 25.31 3.83 7.08
N CYS A 20 26.32 3.74 7.92
CA CYS A 20 26.92 4.90 8.59
C CYS A 20 28.16 5.32 7.79
N ASP A 21 27.97 5.82 6.57
CA ASP A 21 29.01 6.53 5.84
C ASP A 21 28.59 7.98 5.59
N ALA A 22 29.57 8.87 5.46
CA ALA A 22 29.43 10.32 5.41
C ALA A 22 28.58 10.87 4.25
N ASP A 23 28.03 10.00 3.38
CA ASP A 23 27.04 10.30 2.33
C ASP A 23 25.67 9.69 2.70
N TYR A 24 25.08 10.11 3.81
CA TYR A 24 23.72 9.74 4.17
C TYR A 24 22.74 10.28 3.11
N ARG A 25 22.45 9.46 2.10
CA ARG A 25 21.25 9.62 1.27
C ARG A 25 20.16 8.78 1.92
N PRO A 26 19.02 9.37 2.29
CA PRO A 26 17.89 8.57 2.76
C PRO A 26 17.55 7.54 1.68
N VAL A 27 17.39 6.28 2.07
CA VAL A 27 16.92 5.24 1.15
C VAL A 27 15.48 5.62 0.78
N ILE A 28 15.27 5.94 -0.49
CA ILE A 28 13.92 6.21 -0.99
C ILE A 28 13.26 4.87 -1.31
N MET A 29 12.03 4.73 -0.86
CA MET A 29 11.19 3.58 -1.16
C MET A 29 10.11 3.98 -2.17
N VAL A 30 9.87 3.12 -3.15
CA VAL A 30 8.75 3.21 -4.08
C VAL A 30 7.65 2.30 -3.57
N VAL A 31 6.53 2.87 -3.13
CA VAL A 31 5.42 2.14 -2.52
C VAL A 31 4.16 2.26 -3.38
N TYR A 32 3.54 1.12 -3.69
CA TYR A 32 2.27 1.04 -4.39
C TYR A 32 1.14 0.77 -3.41
N PHE A 33 0.07 1.55 -3.53
CA PHE A 33 -1.11 1.47 -2.67
C PHE A 33 -2.36 1.16 -3.46
N SER A 34 -3.31 0.49 -2.81
CA SER A 34 -4.72 0.49 -3.19
C SER A 34 -5.50 1.40 -2.25
N LEU A 35 -6.38 2.19 -2.82
CA LEU A 35 -7.33 3.03 -2.10
C LEU A 35 -8.74 2.55 -2.41
N GLY A 36 -9.61 2.46 -1.40
CA GLY A 36 -11.01 2.07 -1.58
C GLY A 36 -11.95 2.82 -0.64
N THR A 37 -13.11 3.21 -1.13
CA THR A 37 -14.16 3.89 -0.36
C THR A 37 -15.54 3.53 -0.89
N ASN A 38 -16.55 3.41 0.00
CA ASN A 38 -17.93 3.18 -0.41
C ASN A 38 -18.96 3.98 0.41
N LEU A 39 -18.52 4.90 1.25
CA LEU A 39 -19.38 5.77 2.06
C LEU A 39 -19.21 7.24 1.70
N GLY A 40 -20.31 8.00 1.78
CA GLY A 40 -20.33 9.45 1.61
C GLY A 40 -19.92 9.90 0.20
N ASP A 41 -19.25 11.04 0.10
CA ASP A 41 -18.66 11.54 -1.15
C ASP A 41 -17.37 10.78 -1.45
N LYS A 42 -17.49 9.71 -2.22
CA LYS A 42 -16.41 8.76 -2.52
C LYS A 42 -15.25 9.42 -3.27
N GLU A 43 -15.55 10.29 -4.22
CA GLU A 43 -14.51 10.98 -4.97
C GLU A 43 -13.74 11.95 -4.08
N GLN A 44 -14.43 12.70 -3.24
CA GLN A 44 -13.79 13.60 -2.28
C GLN A 44 -12.95 12.82 -1.26
N ASN A 45 -13.43 11.66 -0.80
CA ASN A 45 -12.68 10.80 0.12
C ASN A 45 -11.36 10.34 -0.51
N LEU A 46 -11.36 9.85 -1.76
CA LEU A 46 -10.12 9.45 -2.44
C LEU A 46 -9.17 10.64 -2.64
N ARG A 47 -9.68 11.79 -3.09
CA ARG A 47 -8.85 13.00 -3.27
C ARG A 47 -8.23 13.45 -1.95
N MET A 48 -8.98 13.41 -0.86
CA MET A 48 -8.50 13.76 0.47
C MET A 48 -7.44 12.77 0.97
N ALA A 49 -7.64 11.47 0.76
CA ALA A 49 -6.65 10.45 1.10
C ALA A 49 -5.33 10.68 0.34
N VAL A 50 -5.38 10.93 -0.97
CA VAL A 50 -4.21 11.24 -1.79
C VAL A 50 -3.47 12.50 -1.28
N GLN A 51 -4.20 13.55 -0.90
CA GLN A 51 -3.58 14.76 -0.34
C GLN A 51 -2.90 14.49 1.01
N LYS A 52 -3.51 13.69 1.88
CA LYS A 52 -2.92 13.30 3.17
C LYS A 52 -1.68 12.44 2.97
N ILE A 53 -1.73 11.46 2.07
CA ILE A 53 -0.58 10.61 1.71
C ILE A 53 0.58 11.48 1.20
N ARG A 54 0.31 12.42 0.28
CA ARG A 54 1.33 13.36 -0.22
C ARG A 54 1.97 14.18 0.90
N LYS A 55 1.20 14.57 1.88
CA LYS A 55 1.68 15.42 2.99
C LYS A 55 2.42 14.64 4.07
N GLN A 56 1.99 13.41 4.37
CA GLN A 56 2.43 12.66 5.54
C GLN A 56 3.36 11.49 5.21
N ILE A 57 3.31 10.95 3.98
CA ILE A 57 4.10 9.79 3.57
C ILE A 57 5.19 10.18 2.58
N GLY A 58 4.83 10.83 1.46
CA GLY A 58 5.82 11.16 0.45
C GLY A 58 5.24 11.68 -0.86
N GLU A 59 6.09 11.82 -1.87
CA GLU A 59 5.69 12.35 -3.16
C GLU A 59 4.86 11.36 -3.96
N VAL A 60 3.69 11.79 -4.41
CA VAL A 60 2.82 10.98 -5.29
C VAL A 60 3.34 11.05 -6.71
N ILE A 61 3.90 9.94 -7.20
CA ILE A 61 4.50 9.80 -8.53
C ILE A 61 3.43 9.55 -9.59
N SER A 62 2.46 8.67 -9.28
CA SER A 62 1.35 8.40 -10.19
C SER A 62 0.09 8.04 -9.42
N LEU A 63 -1.06 8.33 -10.03
CA LEU A 63 -2.40 8.03 -9.53
C LEU A 63 -3.23 7.52 -10.70
N SER A 64 -3.90 6.40 -10.54
CA SER A 64 -4.83 5.86 -11.54
C SER A 64 -6.10 6.71 -11.65
N ALA A 65 -6.91 6.46 -12.67
CA ALA A 65 -8.31 6.84 -12.67
C ALA A 65 -9.05 6.20 -11.49
N PHE A 66 -10.27 6.69 -11.21
CA PHE A 66 -11.13 6.14 -10.17
C PHE A 66 -12.08 5.10 -10.78
N TYR A 67 -12.06 3.88 -10.26
CA TYR A 67 -12.79 2.72 -10.76
C TYR A 67 -13.99 2.41 -9.86
N ALA A 68 -15.19 2.47 -10.41
CA ALA A 68 -16.40 2.05 -9.70
C ALA A 68 -16.56 0.53 -9.79
N THR A 69 -16.70 -0.13 -8.63
CA THR A 69 -16.85 -1.59 -8.56
C THR A 69 -17.97 -2.00 -7.61
N ALA A 70 -18.54 -3.20 -7.83
CA ALA A 70 -19.42 -3.83 -6.87
C ALA A 70 -18.65 -4.23 -5.60
N PRO A 71 -19.33 -4.38 -4.44
CA PRO A 71 -18.72 -4.95 -3.24
C PRO A 71 -18.12 -6.33 -3.50
N TRP A 72 -16.94 -6.59 -2.93
CA TRP A 72 -16.25 -7.87 -3.05
C TRP A 72 -16.21 -8.57 -1.69
N GLY A 73 -16.67 -9.83 -1.63
CA GLY A 73 -16.61 -10.66 -0.42
C GLY A 73 -17.69 -10.37 0.64
N PHE A 74 -18.61 -9.41 0.40
CA PHE A 74 -19.76 -9.13 1.26
C PHE A 74 -20.89 -8.47 0.48
N SER A 75 -22.10 -8.42 1.09
CA SER A 75 -23.26 -7.73 0.51
C SER A 75 -23.35 -6.30 1.04
N SER A 76 -23.40 -5.33 0.14
CA SER A 76 -23.67 -3.92 0.44
C SER A 76 -24.40 -3.30 -0.74
N ASP A 77 -25.30 -2.37 -0.47
CA ASP A 77 -25.97 -1.55 -1.50
C ASP A 77 -25.06 -0.44 -2.04
N ASN A 78 -23.91 -0.22 -1.38
CA ASN A 78 -22.97 0.81 -1.75
C ASN A 78 -21.91 0.28 -2.71
N THR A 79 -21.82 0.84 -3.91
CA THR A 79 -20.70 0.61 -4.83
C THR A 79 -19.41 1.22 -4.27
N PHE A 80 -18.29 0.55 -4.49
CA PHE A 80 -16.98 1.07 -4.18
C PHE A 80 -16.44 1.99 -5.28
N LEU A 81 -15.61 2.94 -4.87
CA LEU A 81 -14.70 3.67 -5.75
C LEU A 81 -13.28 3.34 -5.33
N ASN A 82 -12.47 2.82 -6.27
CA ASN A 82 -11.11 2.34 -6.02
C ASN A 82 -10.11 3.09 -6.89
N ALA A 83 -8.89 3.19 -6.40
CA ALA A 83 -7.75 3.74 -7.14
C ALA A 83 -6.46 3.05 -6.71
N ALA A 84 -5.43 3.14 -7.54
CA ALA A 84 -4.07 2.79 -7.17
C ALA A 84 -3.18 4.04 -7.24
N LEU A 85 -2.16 4.04 -6.39
CA LEU A 85 -1.23 5.15 -6.35
C LEU A 85 0.20 4.65 -6.09
N CYS A 86 1.20 5.34 -6.66
CA CYS A 86 2.61 5.12 -6.45
C CYS A 86 3.21 6.33 -5.74
N VAL A 87 4.00 6.08 -4.71
CA VAL A 87 4.60 7.12 -3.85
C VAL A 87 6.08 6.85 -3.64
N ASP A 88 6.90 7.88 -3.77
CA ASP A 88 8.27 7.89 -3.28
C ASP A 88 8.30 8.39 -1.84
N THR A 89 8.96 7.64 -0.96
CA THR A 89 9.01 7.98 0.47
C THR A 89 10.34 7.60 1.10
N ALA A 90 10.78 8.37 2.09
CA ALA A 90 11.90 8.05 2.95
C ALA A 90 11.50 7.23 4.19
N LEU A 91 10.20 6.98 4.38
CA LEU A 91 9.69 6.19 5.49
C LEU A 91 9.92 4.69 5.26
N ALA A 92 10.26 3.95 6.32
CA ALA A 92 10.30 2.49 6.27
C ALA A 92 8.89 1.91 6.12
N PRO A 93 8.72 0.69 5.55
CA PRO A 93 7.39 0.12 5.27
C PRO A 93 6.45 0.05 6.48
N LEU A 94 6.96 -0.21 7.68
CA LEU A 94 6.15 -0.21 8.91
C LEU A 94 5.72 1.20 9.33
N GLU A 95 6.56 2.21 9.10
CA GLU A 95 6.20 3.61 9.34
C GLU A 95 5.14 4.08 8.34
N VAL A 96 5.26 3.66 7.06
CA VAL A 96 4.24 3.89 6.05
C VAL A 96 2.90 3.27 6.50
N LEU A 97 2.90 2.01 6.97
CA LEU A 97 1.69 1.35 7.48
C LEU A 97 1.07 2.12 8.66
N GLN A 98 1.87 2.54 9.62
CA GLN A 98 1.39 3.32 10.76
C GLN A 98 0.75 4.62 10.31
N THR A 99 1.40 5.34 9.39
CA THR A 99 0.89 6.60 8.85
C THR A 99 -0.40 6.40 8.05
N THR A 100 -0.52 5.34 7.23
CA THR A 100 -1.79 5.05 6.54
C THR A 100 -2.93 4.78 7.50
N GLN A 101 -2.67 4.05 8.59
CA GLN A 101 -3.67 3.81 9.65
C GLN A 101 -4.06 5.09 10.41
N GLU A 102 -3.15 6.04 10.55
CA GLU A 102 -3.46 7.37 11.12
C GLU A 102 -4.34 8.17 10.16
N ILE A 103 -4.01 8.19 8.88
CA ILE A 103 -4.82 8.84 7.84
C ILE A 103 -6.24 8.26 7.83
N GLU A 104 -6.39 6.94 7.87
CA GLU A 104 -7.70 6.28 7.92
C GLU A 104 -8.52 6.72 9.15
N ARG A 105 -7.88 6.77 10.33
CA ARG A 105 -8.52 7.24 11.57
C ARG A 105 -8.93 8.71 11.48
N GLU A 106 -8.07 9.58 10.98
CA GLU A 106 -8.35 11.01 10.77
C GLU A 106 -9.51 11.23 9.79
N MET A 107 -9.71 10.33 8.84
CA MET A 107 -10.81 10.38 7.88
C MET A 107 -12.11 9.73 8.39
N GLY A 108 -12.14 9.27 9.64
CA GLY A 108 -13.35 8.76 10.30
C GLY A 108 -13.51 7.25 10.30
N ARG A 109 -12.47 6.48 10.00
CA ARG A 109 -12.48 5.01 10.16
C ARG A 109 -12.35 4.66 11.65
N THR A 110 -13.49 4.36 12.31
CA THR A 110 -13.54 4.08 13.75
C THR A 110 -13.22 2.62 14.10
N HIS A 111 -13.31 1.69 13.15
CA HIS A 111 -13.07 0.25 13.39
C HIS A 111 -12.25 -0.38 12.27
N LYS A 112 -11.23 -1.16 12.63
CA LYS A 112 -10.62 -2.14 11.71
C LYS A 112 -11.56 -3.31 11.53
N SER A 113 -11.55 -3.92 10.33
CA SER A 113 -12.24 -5.20 10.10
C SER A 113 -11.67 -6.24 11.05
N VAL A 114 -12.49 -6.72 12.01
CA VAL A 114 -12.13 -7.81 12.91
C VAL A 114 -12.59 -9.10 12.26
N ASN A 115 -11.71 -10.13 12.23
CA ASN A 115 -12.00 -11.46 11.65
C ASN A 115 -12.37 -11.46 10.16
N ALA A 116 -11.71 -10.65 9.33
CA ALA A 116 -11.95 -10.56 7.87
C ALA A 116 -13.41 -10.23 7.48
N VAL A 117 -14.20 -9.67 8.39
CA VAL A 117 -15.53 -9.16 8.06
C VAL A 117 -15.38 -7.81 7.38
N TYR A 118 -15.63 -7.80 6.06
CA TYR A 118 -15.65 -6.56 5.28
C TYR A 118 -16.87 -5.73 5.70
N SER A 119 -16.67 -4.42 5.81
CA SER A 119 -17.73 -3.46 6.16
C SER A 119 -17.60 -2.21 5.30
N ASP A 120 -18.68 -1.46 5.23
CA ASP A 120 -18.70 -0.13 4.61
C ASP A 120 -17.68 0.79 5.31
N ARG A 121 -16.93 1.58 4.52
CA ARG A 121 -15.82 2.40 5.04
C ARG A 121 -15.64 3.69 4.26
N VAL A 122 -15.27 4.74 4.99
CA VAL A 122 -14.95 6.06 4.40
C VAL A 122 -13.69 5.97 3.54
N ILE A 123 -12.68 5.24 4.00
CA ILE A 123 -11.44 5.00 3.27
C ILE A 123 -10.76 3.72 3.76
N ASP A 124 -10.10 3.03 2.85
CA ASP A 124 -9.21 1.89 3.08
C ASP A 124 -7.92 2.14 2.29
N ILE A 125 -6.76 1.97 2.92
CA ILE A 125 -5.46 2.22 2.31
C ILE A 125 -4.58 0.99 2.54
N ASP A 126 -4.46 0.16 1.51
CA ASP A 126 -3.64 -1.05 1.56
C ASP A 126 -2.29 -0.85 0.86
N LEU A 127 -1.19 -1.26 1.51
CA LEU A 127 0.13 -1.35 0.89
C LEU A 127 0.18 -2.62 0.04
N LEU A 128 0.50 -2.47 -1.26
CA LEU A 128 0.52 -3.59 -2.21
C LEU A 128 1.93 -4.12 -2.46
N LEU A 129 2.83 -3.25 -2.87
CA LEU A 129 4.21 -3.54 -3.24
C LEU A 129 5.12 -2.45 -2.69
N CYS A 130 6.34 -2.81 -2.38
CA CYS A 130 7.38 -1.86 -2.01
C CYS A 130 8.71 -2.27 -2.65
N PHE A 131 9.44 -1.28 -3.16
CA PHE A 131 10.76 -1.44 -3.75
C PHE A 131 11.71 -0.38 -3.16
N ALA A 132 12.99 -0.70 -3.06
CA ALA A 132 14.01 0.30 -2.85
C ALA A 132 14.24 1.11 -4.14
N ASP A 133 14.94 2.23 -4.05
CA ASP A 133 15.25 3.13 -5.18
C ASP A 133 16.06 2.47 -6.30
N ASP A 134 16.81 1.40 -5.98
CA ASP A 134 17.53 0.57 -6.94
C ASP A 134 16.66 -0.50 -7.63
N GLY A 135 15.35 -0.52 -7.33
CA GLY A 135 14.39 -1.49 -7.85
C GLY A 135 14.38 -2.83 -7.10
N THR A 136 15.16 -2.98 -6.03
CA THR A 136 15.15 -4.20 -5.20
C THR A 136 13.81 -4.33 -4.47
N PRO A 137 13.08 -5.46 -4.61
CA PRO A 137 11.81 -5.65 -3.94
C PRO A 137 11.98 -5.81 -2.42
N VAL A 138 11.10 -5.17 -1.68
CA VAL A 138 10.99 -5.35 -0.22
C VAL A 138 10.01 -6.47 0.07
N LEU A 139 10.50 -7.57 0.65
CA LEU A 139 9.69 -8.70 1.06
C LEU A 139 9.56 -8.70 2.58
N LEU A 140 8.32 -8.65 3.07
CA LEU A 140 8.02 -8.71 4.50
C LEU A 140 6.95 -9.76 4.77
N ASP A 141 7.15 -10.52 5.83
CA ASP A 141 6.15 -11.48 6.35
C ASP A 141 6.12 -11.36 7.87
N THR A 142 5.47 -10.29 8.36
CA THR A 142 5.28 -10.04 9.78
C THR A 142 3.80 -10.12 10.13
N PRO A 143 3.42 -10.25 11.41
CA PRO A 143 2.02 -10.21 11.82
C PRO A 143 1.30 -8.91 11.42
N GLU A 144 2.04 -7.79 11.37
CA GLU A 144 1.49 -6.45 11.10
C GLU A 144 1.43 -6.14 9.60
N LEU A 145 2.42 -6.59 8.82
CA LEU A 145 2.57 -6.24 7.41
C LEU A 145 3.14 -7.39 6.60
N LYS A 146 2.46 -7.72 5.49
CA LYS A 146 2.96 -8.62 4.46
C LYS A 146 3.15 -7.87 3.15
N LEU A 147 4.34 -7.97 2.57
CA LEU A 147 4.67 -7.41 1.26
C LEU A 147 5.38 -8.47 0.39
N PRO A 148 4.91 -8.70 -0.82
CA PRO A 148 3.69 -8.20 -1.47
C PRO A 148 2.41 -8.48 -0.67
N HIS A 149 1.37 -7.64 -0.87
CA HIS A 149 0.07 -7.91 -0.25
C HIS A 149 -0.47 -9.28 -0.70
N PRO A 150 -0.80 -10.20 0.23
CA PRO A 150 -0.99 -11.62 -0.08
C PRO A 150 -2.17 -11.94 -1.01
N LEU A 151 -3.17 -11.05 -1.10
CA LEU A 151 -4.39 -11.25 -1.89
C LEU A 151 -4.53 -10.27 -3.05
N MET A 152 -3.51 -9.45 -3.35
CA MET A 152 -3.66 -8.41 -4.38
C MET A 152 -4.00 -9.01 -5.74
N GLN A 153 -3.34 -10.10 -6.11
CA GLN A 153 -3.49 -10.77 -7.40
C GLN A 153 -4.84 -11.48 -7.58
N GLU A 154 -5.65 -11.60 -6.53
CA GLU A 154 -6.99 -12.22 -6.56
C GLU A 154 -8.11 -11.17 -6.68
N ARG A 155 -7.76 -9.89 -6.50
CA ARG A 155 -8.70 -8.78 -6.39
C ARG A 155 -8.67 -7.91 -7.64
N ARG A 156 -9.62 -8.12 -8.55
CA ARG A 156 -9.68 -7.36 -9.79
C ARG A 156 -9.77 -5.85 -9.56
N PHE A 157 -10.53 -5.42 -8.53
CA PHE A 157 -10.67 -4.01 -8.15
C PHE A 157 -9.37 -3.36 -7.64
N VAL A 158 -8.37 -4.16 -7.26
CA VAL A 158 -6.99 -3.73 -6.95
C VAL A 158 -6.14 -3.75 -8.22
N MET A 159 -6.24 -4.83 -9.00
CA MET A 159 -5.34 -5.07 -10.13
C MET A 159 -5.62 -4.16 -11.33
N GLU A 160 -6.88 -3.81 -11.61
CA GLU A 160 -7.22 -2.89 -12.71
C GLU A 160 -6.61 -1.51 -12.53
N PRO A 161 -6.83 -0.80 -11.39
CA PRO A 161 -6.18 0.48 -11.17
C PRO A 161 -4.65 0.38 -11.09
N LEU A 162 -4.13 -0.70 -10.50
CA LEU A 162 -2.69 -0.90 -10.39
C LEU A 162 -2.04 -1.11 -11.77
N ALA A 163 -2.67 -1.88 -12.65
CA ALA A 163 -2.15 -2.12 -14.00
C ALA A 163 -2.12 -0.84 -14.86
N GLU A 164 -3.00 0.13 -14.62
CA GLU A 164 -2.96 1.43 -15.30
C GLU A 164 -1.64 2.17 -15.04
N ILE A 165 -1.13 2.13 -13.82
CA ILE A 165 0.07 2.88 -13.41
C ILE A 165 1.35 2.04 -13.33
N ALA A 166 1.24 0.71 -13.33
CA ALA A 166 2.33 -0.21 -13.02
C ALA A 166 2.28 -1.51 -13.83
N SER A 167 1.72 -1.51 -15.05
CA SER A 167 1.53 -2.73 -15.87
C SER A 167 2.80 -3.56 -16.05
N GLY A 168 3.96 -2.91 -16.21
CA GLY A 168 5.26 -3.56 -16.42
C GLY A 168 5.99 -3.97 -15.12
N VAL A 169 5.49 -3.60 -13.95
CA VAL A 169 6.11 -3.97 -12.67
C VAL A 169 5.95 -5.47 -12.44
N VAL A 170 7.04 -6.14 -12.10
CA VAL A 170 7.05 -7.58 -11.82
C VAL A 170 6.67 -7.82 -10.36
N HIS A 171 5.67 -8.67 -10.14
CA HIS A 171 5.33 -9.14 -8.79
C HIS A 171 6.45 -10.03 -8.26
N PRO A 172 7.13 -9.65 -7.16
CA PRO A 172 8.41 -10.23 -6.77
C PRO A 172 8.36 -11.71 -6.36
N VAL A 173 7.19 -12.20 -5.98
CA VAL A 173 7.00 -13.61 -5.59
C VAL A 173 6.48 -14.44 -6.77
N LEU A 174 5.58 -13.88 -7.60
CA LEU A 174 4.94 -14.61 -8.70
C LEU A 174 5.76 -14.56 -10.00
N GLY A 175 6.73 -13.65 -10.12
CA GLY A 175 7.59 -13.53 -11.30
C GLY A 175 6.87 -13.08 -12.58
N LYS A 176 5.63 -12.60 -12.47
CA LYS A 176 4.81 -12.09 -13.58
C LYS A 176 4.58 -10.60 -13.41
N THR A 177 4.43 -9.90 -14.53
CA THR A 177 4.07 -8.49 -14.50
C THR A 177 2.64 -8.29 -13.99
N ILE A 178 2.35 -7.11 -13.46
CA ILE A 178 0.99 -6.74 -13.02
C ILE A 178 0.00 -6.86 -14.18
N GLY A 179 0.40 -6.47 -15.40
CA GLY A 179 -0.44 -6.63 -16.59
C GLY A 179 -0.76 -8.10 -16.91
N GLU A 180 0.23 -9.00 -16.84
CA GLU A 180 0.03 -10.44 -17.06
C GLU A 180 -0.87 -11.06 -15.97
N LEU A 181 -0.70 -10.64 -14.70
CA LEU A 181 -1.54 -11.12 -13.61
C LEU A 181 -3.00 -10.69 -13.80
N LEU A 182 -3.25 -9.45 -14.23
CA LEU A 182 -4.60 -8.97 -14.52
C LEU A 182 -5.26 -9.77 -15.67
N GLN A 183 -4.51 -10.05 -16.75
CA GLN A 183 -5.03 -10.84 -17.88
C GLN A 183 -5.41 -12.27 -17.48
N ASN A 184 -4.77 -12.84 -16.48
CA ASN A 184 -5.06 -14.19 -15.98
C ASN A 184 -6.28 -14.26 -15.04
N GLN A 185 -6.91 -13.15 -14.74
CA GLN A 185 -8.15 -13.07 -13.92
C GLN A 185 -9.44 -13.19 -14.76
N CYS A 186 -9.33 -13.54 -16.04
CA CYS A 186 -10.48 -13.75 -16.94
C CYS A 186 -11.17 -15.08 -16.67
#